data_a536637e432e05f3f7c41c3483de50ef
#
_entry.id   a536637e432e05f3f7c41c3483de50ef
#
_cell.length_a   1.000
_cell.length_b   1.000
_cell.length_c   1.000
_cell.angle_alpha   90.00
_cell.angle_beta   90.00
_cell.angle_gamma   90.00
#
_symmetry.space_group_name_H-M   'P 1'
#
loop_
_entity.id
_entity.type
_entity.pdbx_description
1 polymer ?
#
loop_
_entity_poly.entity_id
_entity_poly.type
_entity_poly.pdbx_seq_one_letter_code
_entity_poly.pdbx_strand_id
1 'polypeptide(L)'
;MKRKSNIFLLFLTVFFLIFSSNVTQAATISLSRPQPAASGKFVASGKYWTYQYDDKTIAKNEFLKIGKRTYYFNKYGYRWYGWHTVNGKKYYFGTRSQGYLFRNSLIHYKGDYYYAG
;
A
#
# COMPACT_ATOMS: atom_id res chain seq x y z
N MET A 1 52.53 -5.11 -2.27
CA MET A 1 51.72 -5.66 -1.19
C MET A 1 50.65 -4.69 -0.75
N LYS A 2 51.02 -3.51 -0.37
CA LYS A 2 50.06 -2.53 0.11
C LYS A 2 49.07 -2.09 -0.97
N ARG A 3 49.47 -2.16 -2.22
CA ARG A 3 48.60 -1.76 -3.33
C ARG A 3 47.43 -2.69 -3.50
N LYS A 4 47.62 -3.99 -3.19
CA LYS A 4 46.57 -4.95 -3.33
C LYS A 4 45.43 -4.68 -2.40
N SER A 5 45.73 -4.30 -1.16
CA SER A 5 44.68 -3.98 -0.22
C SER A 5 43.93 -2.72 -0.62
N ASN A 6 44.63 -1.74 -1.17
CA ASN A 6 43.93 -0.55 -1.63
C ASN A 6 42.98 -0.81 -2.77
N ILE A 7 43.43 -1.62 -3.71
CA ILE A 7 42.59 -2.01 -4.83
C ILE A 7 41.37 -2.78 -4.34
N PHE A 8 41.59 -3.64 -3.38
CA PHE A 8 40.50 -4.42 -2.81
C PHE A 8 39.45 -3.54 -2.15
N LEU A 9 39.88 -2.54 -1.40
CA LEU A 9 38.96 -1.61 -0.77
C LEU A 9 38.19 -0.81 -1.77
N LEU A 10 38.83 -0.37 -2.84
CA LEU A 10 38.14 0.37 -3.88
C LEU A 10 37.06 -0.46 -4.53
N PHE A 11 37.36 -1.71 -4.78
CA PHE A 11 36.41 -2.62 -5.37
C PHE A 11 35.18 -2.81 -4.48
N LEU A 12 35.38 -2.92 -3.20
CA LEU A 12 34.30 -3.04 -2.21
C LEU A 12 33.41 -1.80 -2.21
N THR A 13 34.01 -0.65 -2.32
CA THR A 13 33.27 0.61 -2.36
C THR A 13 32.34 0.67 -3.58
N VAL A 14 32.85 0.26 -4.71
CA VAL A 14 32.04 0.24 -5.93
C VAL A 14 30.87 -0.72 -5.79
N PHE A 15 31.11 -1.88 -5.21
CA PHE A 15 30.07 -2.86 -5.01
C PHE A 15 28.97 -2.31 -4.08
N PHE A 16 29.36 -1.61 -3.06
CA PHE A 16 28.40 -1.01 -2.15
C PHE A 16 27.54 0.03 -2.83
N LEU A 17 28.11 0.84 -3.69
CA LEU A 17 27.34 1.84 -4.45
C LEU A 17 26.31 1.19 -5.35
N ILE A 18 26.68 0.12 -6.03
CA ILE A 18 25.75 -0.62 -6.87
C ILE A 18 24.58 -1.15 -6.04
N PHE A 19 24.88 -1.69 -4.89
CA PHE A 19 23.84 -2.22 -4.02
C PHE A 19 22.90 -1.13 -3.54
N SER A 20 23.41 0.04 -3.19
CA SER A 20 22.56 1.11 -2.69
C SER A 20 21.61 1.66 -3.76
N SER A 21 21.99 1.57 -5.03
CA SER A 21 21.11 2.05 -6.07
C SER A 21 19.84 1.22 -6.21
N ASN A 22 19.86 -0.02 -5.78
CA ASN A 22 18.69 -0.89 -5.84
C ASN A 22 17.64 -0.52 -4.79
N VAL A 23 18.01 0.21 -3.77
CA VAL A 23 17.10 0.60 -2.70
C VAL A 23 16.06 1.59 -3.19
N THR A 24 16.32 2.27 -4.30
CA THR A 24 15.42 3.29 -4.81
C THR A 24 14.19 2.73 -5.52
N GLN A 25 14.12 1.43 -5.72
CA GLN A 25 12.96 0.85 -6.37
C GLN A 25 11.73 1.00 -5.49
N ALA A 26 10.63 1.40 -6.11
CA ALA A 26 9.39 1.58 -5.41
C ALA A 26 8.89 0.25 -4.86
N ALA A 27 8.33 0.29 -3.67
CA ALA A 27 7.72 -0.89 -3.09
C ALA A 27 6.52 -1.31 -3.93
N THR A 28 6.38 -2.59 -4.15
CA THR A 28 5.24 -3.15 -4.86
C THR A 28 4.04 -3.22 -3.94
N ILE A 29 2.91 -2.71 -4.40
CA ILE A 29 1.67 -2.82 -3.65
C ILE A 29 1.18 -4.27 -3.75
N SER A 30 0.87 -4.88 -2.63
CA SER A 30 0.40 -6.26 -2.60
C SER A 30 -0.94 -6.38 -1.89
N LEU A 31 -1.87 -7.04 -2.56
CA LEU A 31 -3.17 -7.37 -1.98
C LEU A 31 -3.20 -8.75 -1.34
N SER A 32 -2.17 -9.55 -1.56
CA SER A 32 -2.19 -10.94 -1.15
C SER A 32 -2.17 -11.14 0.36
N ARG A 33 -1.62 -10.18 1.09
CA ARG A 33 -1.52 -10.26 2.55
C ARG A 33 -1.72 -8.90 3.20
N PRO A 34 -2.95 -8.41 3.25
CA PRO A 34 -3.18 -7.20 4.04
C PRO A 34 -2.89 -7.50 5.50
N GLN A 35 -2.15 -6.61 6.14
CA GLN A 35 -1.80 -6.78 7.54
C GLN A 35 -3.00 -6.46 8.42
N PRO A 36 -3.19 -7.19 9.52
CA PRO A 36 -4.17 -6.79 10.52
C PRO A 36 -3.80 -5.39 11.03
N ALA A 37 -4.81 -4.55 11.20
CA ALA A 37 -4.57 -3.22 11.70
C ALA A 37 -4.18 -3.28 13.17
N ALA A 38 -3.18 -2.49 13.55
CA ALA A 38 -2.97 -2.19 14.96
C ALA A 38 -4.16 -1.38 15.47
N SER A 39 -4.31 -1.32 16.79
CA SER A 39 -5.41 -0.60 17.41
C SER A 39 -5.45 0.86 16.97
N GLY A 40 -6.64 1.35 16.66
CA GLY A 40 -6.83 2.69 16.14
C GLY A 40 -8.28 2.96 15.80
N LYS A 41 -8.49 4.03 15.04
CA LYS A 41 -9.83 4.44 14.64
C LYS A 41 -9.81 5.17 13.31
N PHE A 42 -10.95 5.16 12.61
CA PHE A 42 -11.15 6.00 11.45
C PHE A 42 -11.36 7.44 11.88
N VAL A 43 -10.72 8.37 11.18
CA VAL A 43 -10.83 9.81 11.42
C VAL A 43 -11.09 10.51 10.11
N ALA A 44 -12.12 11.34 10.06
CA ALA A 44 -12.44 12.11 8.87
C ALA A 44 -11.39 13.21 8.66
N SER A 45 -11.00 13.40 7.40
CA SER A 45 -10.07 14.45 7.01
C SER A 45 -10.60 15.08 5.73
N GLY A 46 -11.37 16.16 5.87
CA GLY A 46 -12.09 16.75 4.76
C GLY A 46 -13.10 15.75 4.20
N LYS A 47 -13.01 15.50 2.89
CA LYS A 47 -13.89 14.52 2.23
C LYS A 47 -13.33 13.11 2.25
N TYR A 48 -12.18 12.90 2.88
CA TYR A 48 -11.52 11.60 2.94
C TYR A 48 -11.54 11.04 4.35
N TRP A 49 -11.21 9.75 4.46
CA TRP A 49 -11.06 9.07 5.74
C TRP A 49 -9.62 8.64 5.90
N THR A 50 -9.12 8.77 7.12
CA THR A 50 -7.80 8.26 7.52
C THR A 50 -8.01 7.20 8.60
N TYR A 51 -6.97 6.42 8.87
CA TYR A 51 -6.95 5.52 10.01
C TYR A 51 -5.84 5.95 10.94
N GLN A 52 -6.20 6.38 12.14
CA GLN A 52 -5.25 6.86 13.12
C GLN A 52 -5.00 5.77 14.16
N TYR A 53 -3.74 5.38 14.27
CA TYR A 53 -3.31 4.44 15.29
C TYR A 53 -3.34 5.09 16.68
N ASP A 54 -3.27 4.25 17.72
CA ASP A 54 -3.32 4.77 19.10
C ASP A 54 -2.14 5.68 19.43
N ASP A 55 -1.00 5.51 18.76
CA ASP A 55 0.18 6.38 18.91
C ASP A 55 0.05 7.70 18.14
N LYS A 56 -1.12 7.99 17.55
CA LYS A 56 -1.43 9.19 16.78
C LYS A 56 -0.85 9.25 15.39
N THR A 57 -0.06 8.27 14.95
CA THR A 57 0.35 8.17 13.54
C THR A 57 -0.81 7.68 12.69
N ILE A 58 -0.74 7.90 11.38
CA ILE A 58 -1.79 7.47 10.47
C ILE A 58 -1.26 6.44 9.46
N ALA A 59 -2.12 5.56 9.01
CA ALA A 59 -1.79 4.58 8.00
C ALA A 59 -1.51 5.25 6.67
N LYS A 60 -0.42 4.87 6.01
CA LYS A 60 -0.02 5.39 4.69
C LYS A 60 0.60 4.28 3.86
N ASN A 61 0.26 4.27 2.57
CA ASN A 61 0.81 3.31 1.60
C ASN A 61 0.67 1.86 2.06
N GLU A 62 -0.46 1.50 2.63
CA GLU A 62 -0.60 0.16 3.17
C GLU A 62 -2.03 -0.37 3.06
N PHE A 63 -2.12 -1.68 2.91
CA PHE A 63 -3.36 -2.41 3.02
C PHE A 63 -3.54 -2.87 4.45
N LEU A 64 -4.70 -2.58 5.02
CA LEU A 64 -5.03 -3.01 6.38
C LEU A 64 -6.30 -3.82 6.38
N LYS A 65 -6.30 -4.90 7.15
CA LYS A 65 -7.50 -5.64 7.45
C LYS A 65 -8.05 -5.15 8.78
N ILE A 66 -9.21 -4.52 8.72
CA ILE A 66 -9.89 -3.99 9.92
C ILE A 66 -11.21 -4.74 10.03
N GLY A 67 -11.32 -5.59 11.02
CA GLY A 67 -12.43 -6.53 11.11
C GLY A 67 -12.39 -7.52 9.95
N LYS A 68 -13.47 -7.63 9.21
CA LYS A 68 -13.56 -8.56 8.07
C LYS A 68 -13.29 -7.88 6.73
N ARG A 69 -12.94 -6.60 6.74
CA ARG A 69 -12.81 -5.79 5.54
C ARG A 69 -11.38 -5.36 5.31
N THR A 70 -11.02 -5.21 4.04
CA THR A 70 -9.70 -4.75 3.63
C THR A 70 -9.80 -3.34 3.09
N TYR A 71 -8.92 -2.47 3.56
CA TYR A 71 -8.84 -1.07 3.19
C TYR A 71 -7.45 -0.76 2.66
N TYR A 72 -7.35 0.26 1.81
CA TYR A 72 -6.06 0.79 1.41
C TYR A 72 -5.99 2.27 1.71
N PHE A 73 -4.85 2.71 2.25
CA PHE A 73 -4.56 4.11 2.52
C PHE A 73 -3.39 4.54 1.65
N ASN A 74 -3.58 5.62 0.91
CA ASN A 74 -2.56 6.08 -0.03
C ASN A 74 -1.43 6.83 0.67
N LYS A 75 -0.53 7.43 -0.11
CA LYS A 75 0.65 8.13 0.44
C LYS A 75 0.28 9.33 1.31
N TYR A 76 -0.91 9.85 1.19
CA TYR A 76 -1.41 10.95 2.04
C TYR A 76 -2.17 10.45 3.27
N GLY A 77 -2.36 9.16 3.38
CA GLY A 77 -3.17 8.56 4.43
C GLY A 77 -4.65 8.54 4.11
N TYR A 78 -5.06 8.82 2.89
CA TYR A 78 -6.46 8.83 2.51
C TYR A 78 -6.93 7.46 2.10
N ARG A 79 -8.07 7.03 2.63
CA ARG A 79 -8.67 5.74 2.34
C ARG A 79 -9.20 5.73 0.91
N TRP A 80 -8.85 4.67 0.15
CA TRP A 80 -9.38 4.49 -1.19
C TRP A 80 -10.88 4.20 -1.18
N TYR A 81 -11.54 4.67 -2.21
CA TYR A 81 -12.90 4.28 -2.58
C TYR A 81 -12.98 4.29 -4.10
N GLY A 82 -14.02 3.64 -4.67
CA GLY A 82 -14.18 3.54 -6.11
C GLY A 82 -13.22 2.54 -6.74
N TRP A 83 -12.99 2.71 -8.02
CA TRP A 83 -12.15 1.81 -8.81
C TRP A 83 -10.68 2.20 -8.72
N HIS A 84 -9.83 1.21 -8.51
CA HIS A 84 -8.38 1.39 -8.52
C HIS A 84 -7.70 0.21 -9.20
N THR A 85 -6.64 0.48 -9.93
CA THR A 85 -5.84 -0.55 -10.60
C THR A 85 -4.59 -0.82 -9.77
N VAL A 86 -4.37 -2.08 -9.45
CA VAL A 86 -3.20 -2.53 -8.69
C VAL A 86 -2.57 -3.68 -9.47
N ASN A 87 -1.30 -3.54 -9.84
CA ASN A 87 -0.56 -4.56 -10.59
C ASN A 87 -1.32 -5.01 -11.87
N GLY A 88 -1.92 -4.05 -12.58
CA GLY A 88 -2.63 -4.31 -13.81
C GLY A 88 -4.05 -4.85 -13.66
N LYS A 89 -4.52 -5.07 -12.44
CA LYS A 89 -5.87 -5.56 -12.17
C LYS A 89 -6.72 -4.48 -11.55
N LYS A 90 -7.99 -4.44 -11.93
CA LYS A 90 -8.95 -3.47 -11.45
C LYS A 90 -9.69 -3.99 -10.24
N TYR A 91 -9.74 -3.18 -9.17
CA TYR A 91 -10.42 -3.51 -7.93
C TYR A 91 -11.41 -2.43 -7.57
N TYR A 92 -12.47 -2.80 -6.87
CA TYR A 92 -13.50 -1.87 -6.44
C TYR A 92 -13.51 -1.77 -4.92
N PHE A 93 -13.41 -0.52 -4.43
CA PHE A 93 -13.36 -0.21 -3.00
C PHE A 93 -14.66 0.42 -2.49
N GLY A 94 -15.75 0.23 -3.22
CA GLY A 94 -17.06 0.71 -2.80
C GLY A 94 -17.23 2.22 -2.95
N THR A 95 -18.30 2.72 -2.37
CA THR A 95 -18.56 4.16 -2.33
C THR A 95 -17.64 4.83 -1.32
N ARG A 96 -17.65 6.18 -1.31
CA ARG A 96 -16.82 6.91 -0.35
C ARG A 96 -17.11 6.54 1.10
N SER A 97 -18.36 6.27 1.42
CA SER A 97 -18.73 5.85 2.78
C SER A 97 -18.32 4.41 3.09
N GLN A 98 -18.20 3.56 2.08
CA GLN A 98 -17.80 2.17 2.27
C GLN A 98 -16.28 2.04 2.35
N GLY A 99 -15.56 2.40 1.30
CA GLY A 99 -14.11 2.45 1.27
C GLY A 99 -13.42 1.12 1.57
N TYR A 100 -14.05 -0.03 1.33
CA TYR A 100 -13.43 -1.33 1.54
C TYR A 100 -13.44 -2.14 0.26
N LEU A 101 -12.49 -3.05 0.14
CA LEU A 101 -12.33 -3.89 -1.03
C LEU A 101 -13.49 -4.87 -1.17
N PHE A 102 -14.12 -4.88 -2.33
CA PHE A 102 -15.15 -5.85 -2.67
C PHE A 102 -14.49 -7.13 -3.17
N ARG A 103 -14.90 -8.28 -2.63
CA ARG A 103 -14.44 -9.60 -3.04
C ARG A 103 -15.61 -10.55 -3.15
N ASN A 104 -15.52 -11.48 -4.10
CA ASN A 104 -16.51 -12.54 -4.29
C ASN A 104 -17.93 -11.99 -4.31
N SER A 105 -18.13 -10.90 -5.01
CA SER A 105 -19.41 -10.21 -5.01
C SER A 105 -19.71 -9.60 -6.36
N LEU A 106 -20.99 -9.40 -6.61
CA LEU A 106 -21.47 -8.73 -7.80
C LEU A 106 -21.56 -7.23 -7.51
N ILE A 107 -20.94 -6.44 -8.35
CA ILE A 107 -20.92 -4.98 -8.22
C ILE A 107 -21.81 -4.40 -9.30
N HIS A 108 -22.82 -3.63 -8.90
CA HIS A 108 -23.66 -2.88 -9.83
C HIS A 108 -23.15 -1.44 -9.83
N TYR A 109 -22.65 -1.00 -10.98
CA TYR A 109 -22.03 0.31 -11.09
C TYR A 109 -22.37 0.95 -12.44
N LYS A 110 -23.00 2.11 -12.41
CA LYS A 110 -23.39 2.87 -13.60
C LYS A 110 -24.17 2.03 -14.62
N GLY A 111 -25.12 1.24 -14.14
CA GLY A 111 -25.98 0.43 -14.99
C GLY A 111 -25.40 -0.91 -15.42
N ASP A 112 -24.14 -1.18 -15.16
CA ASP A 112 -23.49 -2.43 -15.50
C ASP A 112 -23.15 -3.26 -14.28
N TYR A 113 -22.92 -4.54 -14.50
CA TYR A 113 -22.57 -5.48 -13.43
C TYR A 113 -21.14 -5.97 -13.63
N TYR A 114 -20.41 -6.04 -12.54
CA TYR A 114 -19.03 -6.52 -12.52
C TYR A 114 -18.89 -7.55 -11.42
N TYR A 115 -18.07 -8.56 -11.65
CA TYR A 115 -17.81 -9.57 -10.62
C TYR A 115 -16.43 -9.35 -10.01
N ALA A 116 -16.38 -9.20 -8.68
CA ALA A 116 -15.14 -9.12 -7.92
C ALA A 116 -14.79 -10.51 -7.39
N GLY A 117 -13.70 -11.05 -7.89
CA GLY A 117 -13.25 -12.38 -7.49
C GLY A 117 -12.15 -12.38 -6.46
#